data_7b424f098c39ad855808ca0270844df7
#
_entry.id   7b424f098c39ad855808ca0270844df7
#
_cell.length_a   1.000
_cell.length_b   1.000
_cell.length_c   1.000
_cell.angle_alpha   90.00
_cell.angle_beta   90.00
_cell.angle_gamma   90.00
#
_symmetry.space_group_name_H-M   'P 1'
#
loop_
_entity.id
_entity.type
_entity.pdbx_description
1 polymer ?
#
loop_
_entity_poly.entity_id
_entity_poly.type
_entity_poly.pdbx_seq_one_letter_code
_entity_poly.pdbx_strand_id
1 'polypeptide(L)'
;GRMDQWLYPYYEADKSIPKDFALELLEVEYVKLNNPTKLKDRGSMALRNGRGFGGESLTIGGVKRDGADATNDLTMLMLEASAHTRMMNPWVCVRMHEGTPEELRVKAVECIRAGYGHPKLFNDGPAIKGMMRKGMTLEEARDYCVVGCVEISLPGKEYGWHDAAYVNTAKMMEMVLN
;
A
#
# COMPACT_ATOMS: atom_id res chain seq x y z
N GLY A 1 -4.66 -5.11 0.28
CA GLY A 1 -4.16 -6.20 -0.58
C GLY A 1 -3.69 -5.69 -1.94
N ARG A 2 -3.35 -6.63 -2.84
CA ARG A 2 -2.78 -6.35 -4.18
C ARG A 2 -3.90 -6.18 -5.22
N MET A 3 -4.58 -5.05 -5.15
CA MET A 3 -5.78 -4.79 -5.95
C MET A 3 -5.51 -4.74 -7.46
N ASP A 4 -4.36 -4.20 -7.87
CA ASP A 4 -3.93 -4.17 -9.26
C ASP A 4 -3.73 -5.58 -9.87
N GLN A 5 -3.38 -6.58 -9.04
CA GLN A 5 -3.24 -7.96 -9.47
C GLN A 5 -4.57 -8.71 -9.50
N TRP A 6 -5.44 -8.44 -8.52
CA TRP A 6 -6.72 -9.14 -8.40
C TRP A 6 -7.74 -8.69 -9.44
N LEU A 7 -7.74 -7.42 -9.79
CA LEU A 7 -8.68 -6.84 -10.76
C LEU A 7 -8.18 -6.95 -12.20
N TYR A 8 -6.85 -7.08 -12.40
CA TYR A 8 -6.28 -7.07 -13.74
C TYR A 8 -6.86 -8.12 -14.69
N PRO A 9 -7.09 -9.39 -14.29
CA PRO A 9 -7.67 -10.38 -15.18
C PRO A 9 -9.05 -10.00 -15.72
N TYR A 10 -9.86 -9.31 -14.92
CA TYR A 10 -11.19 -8.83 -15.33
C TYR A 10 -11.10 -7.64 -16.27
N TYR A 11 -10.21 -6.69 -15.96
CA TYR A 11 -9.94 -5.55 -16.81
C TYR A 11 -9.36 -5.96 -18.17
N GLU A 12 -8.45 -6.92 -18.16
CA GLU A 12 -7.84 -7.44 -19.38
C GLU A 12 -8.81 -8.25 -20.25
N ALA A 13 -9.75 -8.97 -19.63
CA ALA A 13 -10.73 -9.79 -20.33
C ALA A 13 -11.77 -8.95 -21.10
N ASP A 14 -12.08 -7.74 -20.64
CA ASP A 14 -13.04 -6.85 -21.29
C ASP A 14 -12.39 -5.64 -21.94
N LYS A 15 -11.92 -5.81 -23.17
CA LYS A 15 -11.31 -4.74 -23.97
C LYS A 15 -12.29 -3.65 -24.41
N SER A 16 -13.59 -3.78 -24.12
CA SER A 16 -14.58 -2.75 -24.42
C SER A 16 -14.61 -1.64 -23.37
N ILE A 17 -14.01 -1.86 -22.19
CA ILE A 17 -13.93 -0.86 -21.12
C ILE A 17 -12.93 0.25 -21.53
N PRO A 18 -13.40 1.48 -21.77
CA PRO A 18 -12.49 2.60 -22.04
C PRO A 18 -11.60 2.88 -20.83
N LYS A 19 -10.35 3.28 -21.10
CA LYS A 19 -9.39 3.60 -20.04
C LYS A 19 -9.91 4.67 -19.08
N ASP A 20 -10.55 5.71 -19.62
CA ASP A 20 -11.10 6.81 -18.82
C ASP A 20 -12.23 6.35 -17.90
N PHE A 21 -13.08 5.41 -18.37
CA PHE A 21 -14.14 4.83 -17.55
C PHE A 21 -13.56 3.93 -16.44
N ALA A 22 -12.51 3.16 -16.73
CA ALA A 22 -11.81 2.38 -15.71
C ALA A 22 -11.18 3.28 -14.64
N LEU A 23 -10.59 4.42 -15.05
CA LEU A 23 -10.06 5.44 -14.14
C LEU A 23 -11.17 6.01 -13.24
N GLU A 24 -12.31 6.42 -13.82
CA GLU A 24 -13.46 6.92 -13.07
C GLU A 24 -13.96 5.92 -12.03
N LEU A 25 -14.05 4.63 -12.38
CA LEU A 25 -14.43 3.57 -11.44
C LEU A 25 -13.43 3.46 -10.27
N LEU A 26 -12.14 3.55 -10.53
CA LEU A 26 -11.11 3.54 -9.49
C LEU A 26 -11.19 4.79 -8.60
N GLU A 27 -11.48 5.95 -9.15
CA GLU A 27 -11.70 7.18 -8.40
C GLU A 27 -12.92 7.07 -7.47
N VAL A 28 -14.02 6.52 -7.96
CA VAL A 28 -15.23 6.23 -7.14
C VAL A 28 -14.89 5.24 -6.03
N GLU A 29 -14.13 4.18 -6.34
CA GLU A 29 -13.68 3.23 -5.32
C GLU A 29 -12.83 3.90 -4.24
N TYR A 30 -11.92 4.80 -4.61
CA TYR A 30 -11.10 5.54 -3.64
C TYR A 30 -11.95 6.46 -2.75
N VAL A 31 -12.95 7.11 -3.30
CA VAL A 31 -13.94 7.87 -2.53
C VAL A 31 -14.67 6.96 -1.53
N LYS A 32 -15.07 5.76 -1.96
CA LYS A 32 -15.72 4.76 -1.10
C LYS A 32 -14.79 4.28 0.01
N LEU A 33 -13.54 3.98 -0.29
CA LEU A 33 -12.54 3.55 0.69
C LEU A 33 -12.18 4.68 1.69
N ASN A 34 -12.34 5.94 1.31
CA ASN A 34 -12.15 7.07 2.20
C ASN A 34 -13.38 7.36 3.10
N ASN A 35 -14.55 6.85 2.74
CA ASN A 35 -15.81 7.10 3.46
C ASN A 35 -15.90 6.41 4.84
N PRO A 36 -15.37 5.17 5.08
CA PRO A 36 -15.42 4.54 6.39
C PRO A 36 -14.61 5.32 7.43
N THR A 37 -15.27 6.24 8.12
CA THR A 37 -14.68 6.98 9.23
C THR A 37 -14.93 6.22 10.52
N LYS A 38 -13.87 5.71 11.14
CA LYS A 38 -13.97 5.11 12.47
C LYS A 38 -14.27 6.21 13.49
N LEU A 39 -15.41 6.13 14.15
CA LEU A 39 -15.70 6.95 15.32
C LEU A 39 -14.65 6.69 16.38
N LYS A 40 -13.97 7.71 16.84
CA LYS A 40 -12.96 7.65 17.90
C LYS A 40 -13.32 8.57 19.03
N ASP A 41 -12.80 8.25 20.20
CA ASP A 41 -12.92 9.10 21.37
C ASP A 41 -12.25 10.48 21.13
N ARG A 42 -12.66 11.47 21.91
CA ARG A 42 -12.22 12.85 21.78
C ARG A 42 -10.70 13.02 21.89
N GLY A 43 -10.03 12.23 22.75
CA GLY A 43 -8.59 12.27 22.95
C GLY A 43 -7.83 11.76 21.72
N SER A 44 -8.26 10.62 21.19
CA SER A 44 -7.70 10.03 19.97
C SER A 44 -7.86 10.94 18.76
N MET A 45 -9.00 11.65 18.63
CA MET A 45 -9.23 12.61 17.56
C MET A 45 -8.33 13.84 17.69
N ALA A 46 -8.12 14.35 18.90
CA ALA A 46 -7.24 15.49 19.17
C ALA A 46 -5.77 15.16 18.81
N LEU A 47 -5.28 13.97 19.20
CA LEU A 47 -3.94 13.51 18.89
C LEU A 47 -3.67 13.37 17.39
N ARG A 48 -4.70 13.19 16.58
CA ARG A 48 -4.64 13.00 15.13
C ARG A 48 -5.09 14.22 14.33
N ASN A 49 -5.13 15.39 14.95
CA ASN A 49 -5.57 16.65 14.34
C ASN A 49 -6.95 16.57 13.67
N GLY A 50 -7.89 15.85 14.27
CA GLY A 50 -9.24 15.67 13.73
C GLY A 50 -9.32 14.79 12.48
N ARG A 51 -8.21 14.24 12.02
CA ARG A 51 -8.20 13.38 10.82
C ARG A 51 -8.77 12.01 11.13
N GLY A 52 -9.79 11.62 10.38
CA GLY A 52 -10.32 10.26 10.39
C GLY A 52 -9.18 9.28 10.07
N PHE A 53 -9.14 8.16 10.78
CA PHE A 53 -8.17 7.11 10.52
C PHE A 53 -8.89 5.98 9.79
N GLY A 54 -8.72 5.94 8.47
CA GLY A 54 -8.95 4.74 7.69
C GLY A 54 -7.88 3.71 8.08
N GLY A 55 -7.19 3.21 7.21
CA GLY A 55 -6.14 2.22 7.43
C GLY A 55 -6.22 1.18 6.33
N GLU A 56 -7.10 1.44 5.38
CA GLU A 56 -7.21 0.66 4.16
C GLU A 56 -5.95 0.92 3.33
N SER A 57 -5.11 -0.13 3.20
CA SER A 57 -3.90 -0.07 2.38
C SER A 57 -4.11 -0.83 1.08
N LEU A 58 -3.77 -0.19 -0.04
CA LEU A 58 -3.70 -0.80 -1.36
C LEU A 58 -2.24 -0.98 -1.74
N THR A 59 -1.87 -2.20 -2.07
CA THR A 59 -0.52 -2.54 -2.52
C THR A 59 -0.55 -2.77 -4.02
N ILE A 60 0.33 -2.11 -4.75
CA ILE A 60 0.43 -2.20 -6.21
C ILE A 60 1.88 -2.40 -6.66
N GLY A 61 2.09 -2.90 -7.87
CA GLY A 61 3.41 -3.17 -8.44
C GLY A 61 4.17 -4.31 -7.76
N GLY A 62 5.49 -4.24 -7.76
CA GLY A 62 6.39 -5.26 -7.23
C GLY A 62 6.55 -6.45 -8.16
N VAL A 63 6.85 -7.63 -7.59
CA VAL A 63 6.98 -8.87 -8.35
C VAL A 63 5.76 -9.77 -8.18
N LYS A 64 5.50 -10.60 -9.19
CA LYS A 64 4.57 -11.72 -9.16
C LYS A 64 5.18 -12.89 -8.39
N ARG A 65 4.39 -13.94 -8.11
CA ARG A 65 4.85 -15.15 -7.40
C ARG A 65 6.00 -15.83 -8.13
N ASP A 66 5.99 -15.85 -9.46
CA ASP A 66 7.06 -16.40 -10.31
C ASP A 66 8.33 -15.51 -10.37
N GLY A 67 8.23 -14.26 -9.91
CA GLY A 67 9.32 -13.29 -9.90
C GLY A 67 9.30 -12.31 -11.06
N ALA A 68 8.37 -12.44 -12.00
CA ALA A 68 8.19 -11.46 -13.06
C ALA A 68 7.68 -10.11 -12.49
N ASP A 69 7.93 -9.03 -13.21
CA ASP A 69 7.37 -7.71 -12.88
C ASP A 69 5.84 -7.76 -12.86
N ALA A 70 5.24 -7.16 -11.84
CA ALA A 70 3.80 -7.15 -11.62
C ALA A 70 3.13 -5.86 -12.10
N THR A 71 3.90 -4.90 -12.60
CA THR A 71 3.37 -3.64 -13.14
C THR A 71 2.45 -3.91 -14.32
N ASN A 72 1.28 -3.31 -14.30
CA ASN A 72 0.27 -3.42 -15.36
C ASN A 72 -0.50 -2.11 -15.53
N ASP A 73 -1.43 -2.05 -16.50
CA ASP A 73 -2.21 -0.85 -16.76
C ASP A 73 -3.00 -0.36 -15.54
N LEU A 74 -3.56 -1.29 -14.74
CA LEU A 74 -4.27 -0.92 -13.52
C LEU A 74 -3.34 -0.34 -12.45
N THR A 75 -2.07 -0.80 -12.38
CA THR A 75 -1.06 -0.20 -11.48
C THR A 75 -0.92 1.29 -11.78
N MET A 76 -0.84 1.66 -13.06
CA MET A 76 -0.72 3.06 -13.49
C MET A 76 -2.00 3.85 -13.26
N LEU A 77 -3.16 3.27 -13.58
CA LEU A 77 -4.46 3.91 -13.35
C LEU A 77 -4.75 4.14 -11.86
N MET A 78 -4.34 3.21 -10.99
CA MET A 78 -4.49 3.37 -9.54
C MET A 78 -3.65 4.51 -8.98
N LEU A 79 -2.44 4.73 -9.50
CA LEU A 79 -1.65 5.91 -9.15
C LEU A 79 -2.29 7.20 -9.65
N GLU A 80 -2.85 7.17 -10.85
CA GLU A 80 -3.56 8.31 -11.43
C GLU A 80 -4.80 8.67 -10.63
N ALA A 81 -5.65 7.68 -10.29
CA ALA A 81 -6.80 7.86 -9.42
C ALA A 81 -6.42 8.46 -8.06
N SER A 82 -5.30 8.00 -7.48
CA SER A 82 -4.77 8.56 -6.23
C SER A 82 -4.35 10.03 -6.38
N ALA A 83 -3.70 10.38 -7.51
CA ALA A 83 -3.27 11.74 -7.78
C ALA A 83 -4.44 12.70 -8.04
N HIS A 84 -5.51 12.20 -8.65
CA HIS A 84 -6.73 12.99 -8.92
C HIS A 84 -7.55 13.20 -7.64
N THR A 85 -7.84 12.14 -6.90
CA THR A 85 -8.70 12.20 -5.73
C THR A 85 -8.03 12.84 -4.51
N ARG A 86 -6.71 12.69 -4.37
CA ARG A 86 -5.88 13.21 -3.26
C ARG A 86 -6.47 12.96 -1.88
N MET A 87 -7.12 11.83 -1.71
CA MET A 87 -7.76 11.44 -0.47
C MET A 87 -6.75 10.85 0.51
N MET A 88 -7.08 10.91 1.80
CA MET A 88 -6.25 10.34 2.84
C MET A 88 -6.24 8.80 2.78
N ASN A 89 -7.33 8.20 2.35
CA ASN A 89 -7.50 6.77 2.14
C ASN A 89 -7.98 6.51 0.70
N PRO A 90 -7.62 5.36 0.12
CA PRO A 90 -6.72 4.33 0.66
C PRO A 90 -5.24 4.78 0.69
N TRP A 91 -4.46 4.17 1.57
CA TRP A 91 -3.01 4.35 1.56
C TRP A 91 -2.40 3.53 0.43
N VAL A 92 -2.03 4.20 -0.64
CA VAL A 92 -1.40 3.55 -1.79
C VAL A 92 0.06 3.24 -1.46
N CYS A 93 0.42 1.97 -1.56
CA CYS A 93 1.75 1.44 -1.32
C CYS A 93 2.29 0.82 -2.60
N VAL A 94 3.32 1.41 -3.18
CA VAL A 94 3.98 0.92 -4.40
C VAL A 94 5.16 0.05 -4.01
N ARG A 95 5.15 -1.19 -4.45
CA ARG A 95 6.28 -2.10 -4.34
C ARG A 95 7.24 -1.88 -5.50
N MET A 96 8.52 -1.79 -5.19
CA MET A 96 9.61 -1.55 -6.13
C MET A 96 10.63 -2.70 -6.06
N HIS A 97 11.19 -3.07 -7.20
CA HIS A 97 12.28 -4.03 -7.35
C HIS A 97 13.28 -3.55 -8.41
N GLU A 98 14.38 -4.26 -8.61
CA GLU A 98 15.43 -3.85 -9.56
C GLU A 98 14.91 -3.70 -10.99
N GLY A 99 13.96 -4.57 -11.39
CA GLY A 99 13.33 -4.54 -12.71
C GLY A 99 12.08 -3.67 -12.81
N THR A 100 11.76 -2.85 -11.81
CA THR A 100 10.59 -1.98 -11.87
C THR A 100 10.69 -1.02 -13.05
N PRO A 101 9.67 -0.93 -13.94
CA PRO A 101 9.67 -0.03 -15.08
C PRO A 101 9.91 1.43 -14.67
N GLU A 102 10.66 2.16 -15.49
CA GLU A 102 10.96 3.57 -15.23
C GLU A 102 9.67 4.42 -15.17
N GLU A 103 8.71 4.11 -16.04
CA GLU A 103 7.42 4.79 -16.06
C GLU A 103 6.71 4.73 -14.69
N LEU A 104 6.69 3.56 -14.05
CA LEU A 104 6.11 3.42 -12.70
C LEU A 104 6.90 4.23 -11.67
N ARG A 105 8.24 4.20 -11.75
CA ARG A 105 9.09 4.98 -10.83
C ARG A 105 8.84 6.47 -10.96
N VAL A 106 8.81 6.98 -12.19
CA VAL A 106 8.56 8.40 -12.47
C VAL A 106 7.16 8.81 -11.97
N LYS A 107 6.12 8.04 -12.34
CA LYS A 107 4.73 8.32 -11.93
C LYS A 107 4.60 8.34 -10.40
N ALA A 108 5.21 7.39 -9.70
CA ALA A 108 5.19 7.36 -8.24
C ALA A 108 5.86 8.59 -7.61
N VAL A 109 7.01 9.03 -8.14
CA VAL A 109 7.71 10.24 -7.68
C VAL A 109 6.90 11.50 -7.98
N GLU A 110 6.25 11.59 -9.13
CA GLU A 110 5.36 12.71 -9.46
C GLU A 110 4.19 12.81 -8.49
N CYS A 111 3.58 11.67 -8.13
CA CYS A 111 2.53 11.63 -7.11
C CYS A 111 3.05 12.10 -5.74
N ILE A 112 4.24 11.66 -5.31
CA ILE A 112 4.87 12.12 -4.06
C ILE A 112 5.12 13.62 -4.09
N ARG A 113 5.64 14.14 -5.21
CA ARG A 113 5.90 15.58 -5.39
C ARG A 113 4.63 16.43 -5.31
N ALA A 114 3.48 15.87 -5.67
CA ALA A 114 2.20 16.56 -5.54
C ALA A 114 1.77 16.81 -4.08
N GLY A 115 2.42 16.19 -3.09
CA GLY A 115 2.36 16.58 -1.67
C GLY A 115 1.16 16.09 -0.88
N TYR A 116 0.39 15.11 -1.38
CA TYR A 116 -0.78 14.57 -0.66
C TYR A 116 -0.45 13.33 0.19
N GLY A 117 0.83 12.94 0.28
CA GLY A 117 1.31 11.90 1.20
C GLY A 117 1.35 10.48 0.62
N HIS A 118 1.03 10.30 -0.65
CA HIS A 118 1.05 9.01 -1.35
C HIS A 118 1.82 9.10 -2.67
N PRO A 119 2.27 7.95 -3.21
CA PRO A 119 2.33 6.61 -2.58
C PRO A 119 3.47 6.47 -1.59
N LYS A 120 3.38 5.45 -0.70
CA LYS A 120 4.51 4.94 0.07
C LYS A 120 5.30 3.95 -0.78
N LEU A 121 6.63 3.99 -0.71
CA LEU A 121 7.49 3.09 -1.50
C LEU A 121 8.03 1.96 -0.64
N PHE A 122 7.94 0.73 -1.14
CA PHE A 122 8.43 -0.49 -0.49
C PHE A 122 9.42 -1.20 -1.40
N ASN A 123 10.55 -1.63 -0.84
CA ASN A 123 11.56 -2.36 -1.58
C ASN A 123 11.36 -3.87 -1.42
N ASP A 124 11.09 -4.56 -2.53
CA ASP A 124 10.86 -6.00 -2.58
C ASP A 124 12.06 -6.81 -2.10
N GLY A 125 13.28 -6.36 -2.39
CA GLY A 125 14.49 -7.10 -2.02
C GLY A 125 14.60 -7.43 -0.53
N PRO A 126 14.64 -6.46 0.38
CA PRO A 126 14.67 -6.71 1.82
C PRO A 126 13.35 -7.27 2.35
N ALA A 127 12.20 -6.86 1.80
CA ALA A 127 10.88 -7.31 2.23
C ALA A 127 10.71 -8.82 2.04
N ILE A 128 10.97 -9.32 0.83
CA ILE A 128 10.89 -10.75 0.49
C ILE A 128 11.85 -11.58 1.36
N LYS A 129 13.10 -11.10 1.52
CA LYS A 129 14.07 -11.76 2.41
C LYS A 129 13.58 -11.84 3.86
N GLY A 130 12.93 -10.77 4.32
CA GLY A 130 12.32 -10.71 5.66
C GLY A 130 11.21 -11.76 5.84
N MET A 131 10.32 -11.88 4.86
CA MET A 131 9.24 -12.87 4.87
C MET A 131 9.78 -14.32 4.82
N MET A 132 10.80 -14.57 4.00
CA MET A 132 11.46 -15.90 3.97
C MET A 132 12.10 -16.28 5.32
N ARG A 133 12.67 -15.30 6.04
CA ARG A 133 13.20 -15.53 7.39
C ARG A 133 12.12 -15.91 8.41
N LYS A 134 10.88 -15.53 8.17
CA LYS A 134 9.71 -15.96 8.95
C LYS A 134 9.24 -17.37 8.58
N GLY A 135 9.89 -18.06 7.64
CA GLY A 135 9.55 -19.42 7.21
C GLY A 135 8.64 -19.52 6.00
N MET A 136 8.40 -18.43 5.28
CA MET A 136 7.63 -18.45 4.05
C MET A 136 8.48 -18.93 2.87
N THR A 137 7.85 -19.63 1.93
CA THR A 137 8.50 -19.95 0.66
C THR A 137 8.77 -18.68 -0.14
N LEU A 138 9.68 -18.75 -1.13
CA LEU A 138 9.98 -17.61 -1.99
C LEU A 138 8.74 -17.11 -2.75
N GLU A 139 7.92 -18.03 -3.26
CA GLU A 139 6.68 -17.68 -3.96
C GLU A 139 5.69 -16.96 -3.05
N GLU A 140 5.51 -17.46 -1.82
CA GLU A 140 4.65 -16.81 -0.82
C GLU A 140 5.20 -15.45 -0.43
N ALA A 141 6.49 -15.36 -0.16
CA ALA A 141 7.14 -14.12 0.21
C ALA A 141 7.01 -13.03 -0.87
N ARG A 142 7.00 -13.41 -2.15
CA ARG A 142 6.75 -12.50 -3.28
C ARG A 142 5.33 -11.96 -3.35
N ASP A 143 4.38 -12.62 -2.70
CA ASP A 143 2.96 -12.23 -2.73
C ASP A 143 2.54 -11.38 -1.52
N TYR A 144 3.50 -10.81 -0.80
CA TYR A 144 3.20 -9.93 0.33
C TYR A 144 2.41 -8.68 -0.07
N CYS A 145 1.61 -8.19 0.86
CA CYS A 145 1.03 -6.86 0.78
C CYS A 145 1.42 -6.02 2.00
N VAL A 146 1.12 -4.74 1.93
CA VAL A 146 1.27 -3.82 3.05
C VAL A 146 -0.07 -3.70 3.77
N VAL A 147 -0.03 -3.78 5.08
CA VAL A 147 -1.18 -3.61 5.97
C VAL A 147 -0.89 -2.43 6.89
N GLY A 148 -1.90 -1.62 7.17
CA GLY A 148 -1.71 -0.45 8.03
C GLY A 148 -0.67 0.52 7.46
N CYS A 149 0.21 1.01 8.33
CA CYS A 149 1.17 2.04 7.96
C CYS A 149 2.31 1.54 7.09
N VAL A 150 2.96 0.43 7.50
CA VAL A 150 4.18 -0.11 6.87
C VAL A 150 4.37 -1.60 7.12
N GLU A 151 3.40 -2.29 7.66
CA GLU A 151 3.48 -3.68 8.08
C GLU A 151 3.38 -4.60 6.85
N ILE A 152 4.38 -5.47 6.70
CA ILE A 152 4.45 -6.44 5.61
C ILE A 152 3.79 -7.73 6.08
N SER A 153 2.79 -8.20 5.35
CA SER A 153 2.00 -9.39 5.69
C SER A 153 1.63 -10.19 4.45
N LEU A 154 1.39 -11.48 4.63
CA LEU A 154 0.91 -12.36 3.56
C LEU A 154 -0.62 -12.50 3.66
N PRO A 155 -1.37 -11.98 2.68
CA PRO A 155 -2.84 -12.06 2.70
C PRO A 155 -3.35 -13.49 2.82
N GLY A 156 -4.30 -13.69 3.73
CA GLY A 156 -4.93 -14.99 3.95
C GLY A 156 -4.09 -16.03 4.71
N LYS A 157 -2.84 -15.73 5.05
CA LYS A 157 -1.94 -16.64 5.76
C LYS A 157 -1.41 -16.09 7.08
N GLU A 158 -1.22 -14.79 7.18
CA GLU A 158 -0.81 -14.12 8.41
C GLU A 158 -1.92 -13.23 8.95
N TYR A 159 -2.04 -13.20 10.27
CA TYR A 159 -2.72 -12.15 11.01
C TYR A 159 -1.69 -11.48 11.92
N GLY A 160 -1.20 -10.32 11.51
CA GLY A 160 -0.23 -9.56 12.29
C GLY A 160 -0.87 -8.87 13.49
N TRP A 161 -0.20 -8.93 14.63
CA TRP A 161 -0.52 -8.07 15.78
C TRP A 161 0.13 -6.72 15.53
N HIS A 162 -0.62 -5.83 14.89
CA HIS A 162 -0.21 -4.46 14.66
C HIS A 162 -0.51 -3.64 15.93
N ASP A 163 0.41 -2.76 16.32
CA ASP A 163 0.30 -1.96 17.56
C ASP A 163 0.26 -2.81 18.86
N ALA A 164 1.04 -3.88 18.90
CA ALA A 164 1.09 -4.78 20.07
C ALA A 164 1.71 -4.11 21.31
N ALA A 165 2.63 -3.15 21.13
CA ALA A 165 3.30 -2.44 22.21
C ALA A 165 3.89 -1.10 21.76
N TYR A 166 3.99 -0.17 22.70
CA TYR A 166 4.75 1.06 22.55
C TYR A 166 6.05 0.98 23.34
N VAL A 167 7.17 1.25 22.68
CA VAL A 167 8.50 1.25 23.31
C VAL A 167 9.04 2.68 23.38
N ASN A 168 9.30 3.16 24.59
CA ASN A 168 9.96 4.44 24.80
C ASN A 168 11.47 4.27 24.77
N THR A 169 12.06 4.42 23.59
CA THR A 169 13.51 4.25 23.39
C THR A 169 14.35 5.27 24.15
N ALA A 170 13.87 6.51 24.34
CA ALA A 170 14.56 7.52 25.13
C ALA A 170 14.63 7.11 26.60
N LYS A 171 13.55 6.54 27.16
CA LYS A 171 13.54 6.02 28.53
C LYS A 171 14.47 4.81 28.70
N MET A 172 14.56 3.95 27.70
CA MET A 172 15.50 2.83 27.72
C MET A 172 16.96 3.34 27.75
N MET A 173 17.31 4.34 26.95
CA MET A 173 18.63 4.96 27.00
C MET A 173 18.93 5.60 28.36
N GLU A 174 17.98 6.35 28.92
CA GLU A 174 18.12 6.94 30.26
C GLU A 174 18.38 5.85 31.32
N MET A 175 17.68 4.71 31.26
CA MET A 175 17.88 3.59 32.20
C MET A 175 19.27 2.92 32.07
N VAL A 176 19.90 2.99 30.89
CA VAL A 176 21.24 2.40 30.66
C VAL A 176 22.35 3.38 31.09
N LEU A 177 22.08 4.68 31.00
CA LEU A 177 23.09 5.73 31.31
C LEU A 177 23.12 6.14 32.79
N ASN A 178 22.09 5.81 33.57
CA ASN A 178 21.99 6.01 35.00
C ASN A 178 22.29 4.73 35.79
#